data_fbb136efd1b1aa5fca2e8ba134de192e
#
_entry.id   fbb136efd1b1aa5fca2e8ba134de192e
#
_cell.length_a   1.000
_cell.length_b   1.000
_cell.length_c   1.000
_cell.angle_alpha   90.00
_cell.angle_beta   90.00
_cell.angle_gamma   90.00
#
_symmetry.space_group_name_H-M   'P 1'
#
loop_
_entity.id
_entity.type
_entity.pdbx_description
1 polymer ?
#
loop_
_entity_poly.entity_id
_entity_poly.type
_entity_poly.pdbx_seq_one_letter_code
_entity_poly.pdbx_strand_id
1 'polypeptide(L)'
;MMQVAPMDAHGYFNFGPSASHTAAMLEKAKCVIVEVNENMPRCLGGFEEGIHISKVDMIVEGNNPAIDELGGGGAATEVDQAVARLIVDQIPDGACLQLGIG
;
A
#
# COMPACT_ATOMS: atom_id res chain seq x y z
N MET A 1 1.27 -13.27 -8.48
CA MET A 1 2.57 -12.55 -8.47
C MET A 1 2.36 -11.18 -7.85
N MET A 2 3.30 -10.72 -7.06
CA MET A 2 3.26 -9.41 -6.40
C MET A 2 4.65 -8.80 -6.34
N GLN A 3 4.75 -7.46 -6.35
CA GLN A 3 5.99 -6.77 -6.05
C GLN A 3 6.18 -6.64 -4.54
N VAL A 4 7.44 -6.73 -4.11
CA VAL A 4 7.84 -6.67 -2.71
C VAL A 4 9.14 -5.89 -2.55
N ALA A 5 9.37 -5.35 -1.35
CA ALA A 5 10.67 -4.81 -0.99
C ALA A 5 11.72 -5.93 -0.89
N PRO A 6 13.02 -5.61 -0.97
CA PRO A 6 14.09 -6.57 -0.75
C PRO A 6 13.92 -7.36 0.56
N MET A 7 14.37 -8.61 0.53
CA MET A 7 14.32 -9.49 1.70
C MET A 7 15.16 -8.93 2.85
N ASP A 8 14.61 -8.96 4.04
CA ASP A 8 15.34 -8.56 5.24
C ASP A 8 16.25 -9.67 5.79
N ALA A 9 17.01 -9.34 6.83
CA ALA A 9 17.94 -10.28 7.49
C ALA A 9 17.24 -11.48 8.15
N HIS A 10 15.92 -11.44 8.30
CA HIS A 10 15.10 -12.51 8.89
C HIS A 10 14.36 -13.33 7.84
N GLY A 11 14.59 -13.07 6.56
CA GLY A 11 13.97 -13.81 5.46
C GLY A 11 12.56 -13.32 5.09
N TYR A 12 12.18 -12.08 5.44
CA TYR A 12 10.88 -11.52 5.11
C TYR A 12 10.97 -10.53 3.96
N PHE A 13 10.02 -10.65 3.05
CA PHE A 13 9.71 -9.66 2.03
C PHE A 13 8.54 -8.79 2.50
N ASN A 14 8.68 -7.47 2.45
CA ASN A 14 7.63 -6.53 2.84
C ASN A 14 6.78 -6.15 1.63
N PHE A 15 5.45 -6.05 1.82
CA PHE A 15 4.51 -5.74 0.74
C PHE A 15 4.50 -4.26 0.33
N GLY A 16 5.27 -3.41 1.03
CA GLY A 16 5.30 -1.98 0.77
C GLY A 16 4.00 -1.27 1.18
N PRO A 17 3.62 -0.19 0.50
CA PRO A 17 2.52 0.66 0.92
C PRO A 17 1.13 0.05 0.68
N SER A 18 1.02 -1.06 -0.04
CA SER A 18 -0.26 -1.66 -0.41
C SER A 18 -0.38 -3.12 0.02
N ALA A 19 -0.47 -3.36 1.32
CA ALA A 19 -0.71 -4.71 1.85
C ALA A 19 -2.16 -5.17 1.62
N SER A 20 -3.13 -4.27 1.80
CA SER A 20 -4.56 -4.46 1.53
C SER A 20 -5.05 -5.91 1.78
N HIS A 21 -5.45 -6.62 0.74
CA HIS A 21 -5.95 -8.00 0.78
C HIS A 21 -4.89 -9.06 0.47
N THR A 22 -3.62 -8.68 0.42
CA THR A 22 -2.50 -9.55 0.01
C THR A 22 -2.39 -10.79 0.90
N ALA A 23 -2.47 -10.64 2.22
CA ALA A 23 -2.40 -11.77 3.15
C ALA A 23 -3.50 -12.80 2.89
N ALA A 24 -4.74 -12.37 2.70
CA ALA A 24 -5.86 -13.25 2.41
C ALA A 24 -5.72 -13.98 1.05
N MET A 25 -5.15 -13.30 0.04
CA MET A 25 -4.84 -13.93 -1.23
C MET A 25 -3.77 -15.01 -1.10
N LEU A 26 -2.73 -14.76 -0.29
CA LEU A 26 -1.64 -15.70 -0.08
C LEU A 26 -2.10 -17.03 0.55
N GLU A 27 -3.08 -16.98 1.45
CA GLU A 27 -3.65 -18.19 2.05
C GLU A 27 -4.32 -19.13 1.03
N LYS A 28 -4.80 -18.60 -0.08
CA LYS A 28 -5.51 -19.34 -1.12
C LYS A 28 -4.68 -19.57 -2.37
N ALA A 29 -3.53 -18.94 -2.48
CA ALA A 29 -2.66 -19.05 -3.66
C ALA A 29 -2.06 -20.45 -3.76
N LYS A 30 -2.12 -21.03 -4.96
CA LYS A 30 -1.45 -22.32 -5.28
C LYS A 30 0.03 -22.13 -5.62
N CYS A 31 0.41 -20.94 -6.01
CA CYS A 31 1.78 -20.59 -6.35
C CYS A 31 1.99 -19.11 -6.01
N VAL A 32 3.02 -18.83 -5.25
CA VAL A 32 3.40 -17.50 -4.80
C VAL A 32 4.68 -17.07 -5.50
N ILE A 33 4.57 -16.05 -6.32
CA ILE A 33 5.72 -15.46 -7.03
C ILE A 33 5.90 -14.03 -6.52
N VAL A 34 7.08 -13.70 -6.06
CA VAL A 34 7.44 -12.33 -5.67
C VAL A 34 8.42 -11.74 -6.68
N GLU A 35 8.17 -10.50 -7.09
CA GLU A 35 9.09 -9.68 -7.85
C GLU A 35 9.73 -8.67 -6.89
N VAL A 36 11.03 -8.80 -6.70
CA VAL A 36 11.79 -7.89 -5.81
C VAL A 36 12.01 -6.57 -6.52
N ASN A 37 11.64 -5.47 -5.86
CA ASN A 37 11.88 -4.11 -6.33
C ASN A 37 12.65 -3.32 -5.26
N GLU A 38 13.89 -2.94 -5.55
CA GLU A 38 14.76 -2.19 -4.64
C GLU A 38 14.20 -0.80 -4.30
N ASN A 39 13.34 -0.24 -5.16
CA ASN A 39 12.66 1.03 -4.92
C ASN A 39 11.38 0.88 -4.08
N MET A 40 10.96 -0.35 -3.75
CA MET A 40 9.78 -0.57 -2.91
C MET A 40 10.10 -0.19 -1.46
N PRO A 41 9.41 0.81 -0.88
CA PRO A 41 9.63 1.18 0.50
C PRO A 41 9.18 0.06 1.46
N ARG A 42 9.94 -0.14 2.52
CA ARG A 42 9.52 -1.02 3.61
C ARG A 42 8.54 -0.26 4.50
N CYS A 43 7.30 -0.70 4.52
CA CYS A 43 6.23 -0.11 5.34
C CYS A 43 5.94 -1.02 6.52
N LEU A 44 6.07 -0.47 7.73
CA LEU A 44 5.75 -1.16 8.97
C LEU A 44 4.30 -0.84 9.35
N GLY A 45 3.46 -1.82 9.47
CA GLY A 45 2.03 -1.61 9.67
C GLY A 45 1.34 -2.63 10.57
N GLY A 46 2.02 -3.70 10.96
CA GLY A 46 1.40 -4.71 11.81
C GLY A 46 1.80 -6.15 11.47
N PHE A 47 0.86 -7.08 11.65
CA PHE A 47 1.17 -8.52 11.57
C PHE A 47 1.24 -9.09 10.15
N GLU A 48 0.63 -8.43 9.18
CA GLU A 48 0.43 -8.94 7.82
C GLU A 48 1.13 -8.06 6.77
N GLU A 49 2.25 -7.47 7.14
CA GLU A 49 3.00 -6.54 6.29
C GLU A 49 3.99 -7.21 5.34
N GLY A 50 4.17 -8.52 5.45
CA GLY A 50 5.17 -9.25 4.68
C GLY A 50 4.96 -10.75 4.63
N ILE A 51 5.82 -11.40 3.86
CA ILE A 51 5.83 -12.86 3.68
C ILE A 51 7.23 -13.41 3.89
N HIS A 52 7.34 -14.51 4.65
CA HIS A 52 8.62 -15.21 4.81
C HIS A 52 8.96 -16.04 3.57
N ILE A 53 10.23 -16.09 3.21
CA ILE A 53 10.75 -16.80 2.03
C ILE A 53 10.29 -18.27 1.95
N SER A 54 10.07 -18.92 3.07
CA SER A 54 9.59 -20.33 3.09
C SER A 54 8.17 -20.52 2.52
N LYS A 55 7.43 -19.44 2.28
CA LYS A 55 6.09 -19.45 1.69
C LYS A 55 6.08 -18.92 0.25
N VAL A 56 7.27 -18.70 -0.33
CA VAL A 56 7.44 -18.18 -1.68
C VAL A 56 7.95 -19.30 -2.57
N ASP A 57 7.27 -19.53 -3.69
CA ASP A 57 7.66 -20.56 -4.65
C ASP A 57 8.71 -20.05 -5.64
N MET A 58 8.62 -18.79 -6.04
CA MET A 58 9.55 -18.17 -7.01
C MET A 58 9.87 -16.73 -6.64
N ILE A 59 11.12 -16.37 -6.83
CA ILE A 59 11.61 -14.99 -6.68
C ILE A 59 12.08 -14.52 -8.05
N VAL A 60 11.62 -13.34 -8.46
CA VAL A 60 11.99 -12.69 -9.72
C VAL A 60 12.65 -11.37 -9.40
N GLU A 61 13.79 -11.10 -9.97
CA GLU A 61 14.42 -9.79 -9.96
C GLU A 61 13.95 -9.03 -11.21
N GLY A 62 13.25 -7.92 -10.99
CA GLY A 62 12.70 -7.08 -12.05
C GLY A 62 13.61 -5.91 -12.42
N ASN A 63 13.06 -4.96 -13.17
CA ASN A 63 13.77 -3.75 -13.59
C ASN A 63 13.81 -2.65 -12.53
N ASN A 64 13.39 -2.93 -11.31
CA ASN A 64 13.33 -1.97 -10.20
C ASN A 64 12.62 -0.64 -10.61
N PRO A 65 11.37 -0.68 -11.09
CA PRO A 65 10.67 0.54 -11.46
C PRO A 65 10.53 1.45 -10.23
N ALA A 66 10.62 2.76 -10.46
CA ALA A 66 10.30 3.73 -9.43
C ALA A 66 8.84 3.51 -8.97
N ILE A 67 8.61 3.72 -7.68
CA ILE A 67 7.24 3.76 -7.15
C ILE A 67 6.71 5.16 -7.38
N ASP A 68 5.61 5.27 -8.10
CA ASP A 68 4.98 6.55 -8.37
C ASP A 68 4.44 7.17 -7.07
N GLU A 69 4.74 8.44 -6.85
CA GLU A 69 4.10 9.19 -5.80
C GLU A 69 2.62 9.39 -6.15
N LEU A 70 1.77 9.23 -5.16
CA LEU A 70 0.38 9.63 -5.32
C LEU A 70 0.36 11.15 -5.55
N GLY A 71 0.08 11.57 -6.77
CA GLY A 71 0.01 12.98 -7.12
C GLY A 71 -0.96 13.71 -6.22
N GLY A 72 -0.58 14.88 -5.72
CA GLY A 72 -1.51 15.77 -5.05
C GLY A 72 -2.69 16.07 -5.98
N GLY A 73 -3.90 16.02 -5.47
CA GLY A 73 -5.10 16.41 -6.22
C GLY A 73 -4.90 17.80 -6.84
N GLY A 74 -5.44 18.02 -8.03
CA GLY A 74 -5.46 19.33 -8.66
C GLY A 74 -6.16 20.38 -7.77
N ALA A 75 -6.20 21.63 -8.22
CA ALA A 75 -6.97 22.65 -7.53
C ALA A 75 -8.43 22.21 -7.37
N ALA A 76 -9.00 22.44 -6.19
CA ALA A 76 -10.39 22.09 -5.91
C ALA A 76 -11.32 22.76 -6.92
N THR A 77 -12.18 21.96 -7.53
CA THR A 77 -13.21 22.44 -8.48
C THR A 77 -14.32 23.18 -7.75
N GLU A 78 -15.19 23.88 -8.51
CA GLU A 78 -16.39 24.50 -7.93
C GLU A 78 -17.33 23.46 -7.29
N VAL A 79 -17.37 22.25 -7.86
CA VAL A 79 -18.16 21.13 -7.29
C VAL A 79 -17.57 20.67 -5.96
N ASP A 80 -16.24 20.50 -5.88
CA ASP A 80 -15.58 20.12 -4.63
C ASP A 80 -15.83 21.16 -3.53
N GLN A 81 -15.77 22.45 -3.88
CA GLN A 81 -16.07 23.53 -2.94
C GLN A 81 -17.54 23.53 -2.48
N ALA A 82 -18.47 23.24 -3.40
CA ALA A 82 -19.89 23.15 -3.03
C ALA A 82 -20.13 21.96 -2.09
N VAL A 83 -19.56 20.80 -2.37
CA VAL A 83 -19.63 19.62 -1.49
C VAL A 83 -19.00 19.92 -0.12
N ALA A 84 -17.81 20.54 -0.11
CA ALA A 84 -17.14 20.91 1.13
C ALA A 84 -17.99 21.80 2.04
N ARG A 85 -18.69 22.81 1.47
CA ARG A 85 -19.57 23.69 2.23
C ARG A 85 -20.72 22.95 2.91
N LEU A 86 -21.27 21.92 2.28
CA LEU A 86 -22.34 21.12 2.88
C LEU A 86 -21.86 20.25 4.05
N ILE A 87 -20.58 19.89 4.07
CA ILE A 87 -20.00 18.99 5.06
C ILE A 87 -19.39 19.76 6.23
N VAL A 88 -18.70 20.87 5.96
CA VAL A 88 -17.94 21.62 6.98
C VAL A 88 -18.82 22.05 8.16
N ASP A 89 -20.03 22.48 7.89
CA ASP A 89 -20.99 22.91 8.95
C ASP A 89 -21.41 21.76 9.89
N GLN A 90 -21.16 20.51 9.51
CA GLN A 90 -21.48 19.33 10.32
C GLN A 90 -20.28 18.88 11.19
N ILE A 91 -19.12 19.51 11.04
CA ILE A 91 -17.90 19.14 11.74
C ILE A 91 -17.71 20.09 12.93
N PRO A 92 -17.94 19.63 14.17
CA PRO A 92 -17.75 20.48 15.34
C PRO A 92 -16.25 20.71 15.63
N ASP A 93 -15.94 21.79 16.32
CA ASP A 93 -14.58 22.04 16.84
C ASP A 93 -14.11 20.88 17.72
N GLY A 94 -12.87 20.44 17.51
CA GLY A 94 -12.28 19.31 18.21
C GLY A 94 -12.65 17.93 17.66
N ALA A 95 -13.36 17.85 16.51
CA ALA A 95 -13.63 16.58 15.85
C ALA A 95 -12.34 15.89 15.40
N CYS A 96 -12.31 14.56 15.52
CA CYS A 96 -11.26 13.74 14.94
C CYS A 96 -11.68 13.34 13.53
N LEU A 97 -10.90 13.77 12.53
CA LEU A 97 -11.18 13.51 11.12
C LEU A 97 -10.21 12.46 10.56
N GLN A 98 -10.73 11.60 9.68
CA GLN A 98 -9.92 10.72 8.87
C GLN A 98 -10.19 11.06 7.40
N LEU A 99 -9.12 11.35 6.66
CA LEU A 99 -9.18 11.63 5.24
C LEU A 99 -8.71 10.41 4.47
N GLY A 100 -9.52 9.94 3.54
CA GLY A 100 -9.16 8.90 2.60
C GLY A 100 -8.74 9.49 1.26
N ILE A 101 -8.07 8.66 0.47
CA ILE A 101 -7.76 8.98 -0.92
C ILE A 101 -8.95 8.50 -1.73
N GLY A 102 -9.68 9.43 -2.27
CA GLY A 102 -10.88 9.17 -3.08
C GLY A 102 -10.59 8.92 -4.55
#